data_466397d17c534d87daadee2d9af05af0
#
_entry.id   466397d17c534d87daadee2d9af05af0
#
_cell.length_a   1.000
_cell.length_b   1.000
_cell.length_c   1.000
_cell.angle_alpha   90.00
_cell.angle_beta   90.00
_cell.angle_gamma   90.00
#
_symmetry.space_group_name_H-M   'P 1'
#
loop_
_entity.id
_entity.type
_entity.pdbx_description
1 polymer ?
#
loop_
_entity_poly.entity_id
_entity_poly.type
_entity_poly.pdbx_seq_one_letter_code
_entity_poly.pdbx_strand_id
1 'polypeptide(L)'
;MKIINITYSIIFAGLVFLATACSDVVTYNDGYDDQLASYGPPSVSRITTAKDTATIITESSLAEMITLHGNNLTDVTSIFINDVEVDLSTIYAVRTRLTLPVPRILPMEADNKIKVTTKLGTVSVPLTVNVPPLALSGLDNEYAAVGDTVNVNGANFDLYEIVDGKGKVYFGDIEAKIDTTTAEYVAVIVPQGATQGDRIHVVGPLADMYAPGRYMDNRGLFQDIDHYQGWTGQNWFTDVSRPDDPKPCSGLYTRINRTLGPWEWFDFIASWYPVFDGTDCFDNPEKYDYKFEVLTLIPLKTKGIGLIFQTGYYWEPGKIVEFNTNGKWKTITVPLEVVMNGMKETNLPHENGHVGFQINIAGGESETIDISFDNFRITPKD
;
A
#
# COMPACT_ATOMS: atom_id res chain seq x y z
N MET A 1 55.65 -37.23 19.70
CA MET A 1 55.51 -36.01 20.53
C MET A 1 56.17 -34.75 19.95
N LYS A 2 56.85 -34.80 18.78
CA LYS A 2 57.43 -33.60 18.14
C LYS A 2 56.55 -32.94 17.06
N ILE A 3 55.59 -33.67 16.48
CA ILE A 3 54.74 -33.15 15.40
C ILE A 3 53.61 -32.25 15.99
N ILE A 4 53.11 -32.52 17.19
CA ILE A 4 52.03 -31.73 17.81
C ILE A 4 52.51 -30.31 18.14
N ASN A 5 53.77 -30.13 18.59
CA ASN A 5 54.28 -28.81 18.94
C ASN A 5 54.49 -27.87 17.74
N ILE A 6 54.77 -28.45 16.54
CA ILE A 6 54.93 -27.64 15.33
C ILE A 6 53.57 -27.16 14.82
N THR A 7 52.50 -27.98 14.95
CA THR A 7 51.15 -27.62 14.54
C THR A 7 50.58 -26.51 15.41
N TYR A 8 50.80 -26.54 16.71
CA TYR A 8 50.36 -25.44 17.62
C TYR A 8 51.13 -24.13 17.41
N SER A 9 52.43 -24.22 17.04
CA SER A 9 53.23 -23.04 16.75
C SER A 9 52.75 -22.35 15.44
N ILE A 10 52.36 -23.13 14.44
CA ILE A 10 51.85 -22.59 13.18
C ILE A 10 50.44 -22.00 13.37
N ILE A 11 49.59 -22.63 14.18
CA ILE A 11 48.23 -22.12 14.48
C ILE A 11 48.35 -20.83 15.32
N PHE A 12 49.26 -20.76 16.29
CA PHE A 12 49.48 -19.56 17.10
C PHE A 12 50.09 -18.42 16.26
N ALA A 13 51.01 -18.70 15.35
CA ALA A 13 51.53 -17.69 14.45
C ALA A 13 50.48 -17.22 13.43
N GLY A 14 49.58 -18.10 12.95
CA GLY A 14 48.45 -17.74 12.11
C GLY A 14 47.39 -16.88 12.80
N LEU A 15 47.11 -17.18 14.06
CA LEU A 15 46.17 -16.37 14.90
C LEU A 15 46.76 -14.99 15.24
N VAL A 16 48.06 -14.87 15.48
CA VAL A 16 48.71 -13.58 15.68
C VAL A 16 48.73 -12.72 14.44
N PHE A 17 48.86 -13.32 13.23
CA PHE A 17 48.76 -12.59 11.96
C PHE A 17 47.32 -12.14 11.64
N LEU A 18 46.31 -12.87 12.07
CA LEU A 18 44.90 -12.45 11.94
C LEU A 18 44.52 -11.32 12.91
N ALA A 19 45.19 -11.23 14.09
CA ALA A 19 44.94 -10.17 15.03
C ALA A 19 45.61 -8.83 14.66
N THR A 20 46.66 -8.85 13.83
CA THR A 20 47.32 -7.62 13.35
C THR A 20 46.73 -7.09 12.07
N ALA A 21 45.90 -7.89 11.34
CA ALA A 21 45.24 -7.46 10.13
C ALA A 21 44.02 -6.53 10.38
N CYS A 22 43.60 -6.33 11.64
CA CYS A 22 42.51 -5.41 12.00
C CYS A 22 42.96 -4.05 12.55
N SER A 23 44.26 -3.73 12.49
CA SER A 23 44.75 -2.45 12.99
C SER A 23 45.09 -1.40 11.93
N ASP A 24 45.03 -1.76 10.66
CA ASP A 24 45.05 -0.77 9.60
C ASP A 24 43.58 -0.39 9.27
N VAL A 25 43.03 0.47 10.09
CA VAL A 25 42.06 1.43 9.57
C VAL A 25 42.86 2.24 8.55
N VAL A 26 42.78 1.85 7.29
CA VAL A 26 43.25 2.67 6.17
C VAL A 26 42.46 3.97 6.30
N THR A 27 43.07 4.99 6.86
CA THR A 27 42.64 6.36 6.69
C THR A 27 42.77 6.64 5.20
N TYR A 28 41.69 6.40 4.45
CA TYR A 28 41.58 6.87 3.10
C TYR A 28 41.65 8.40 3.21
N ASN A 29 42.82 8.95 2.91
CA ASN A 29 42.95 10.35 2.57
C ASN A 29 42.33 10.49 1.17
N ASP A 30 41.02 10.61 1.14
CA ASP A 30 40.23 10.73 -0.10
C ASP A 30 40.25 12.16 -0.65
N GLY A 31 41.19 12.99 -0.16
CA GLY A 31 41.31 14.40 -0.53
C GLY A 31 40.20 15.29 0.06
N TYR A 32 39.32 14.71 0.88
CA TYR A 32 38.40 15.46 1.72
C TYR A 32 39.09 15.91 2.99
N ASP A 33 38.81 17.14 3.42
CA ASP A 33 39.39 17.77 4.56
C ASP A 33 39.00 17.04 5.85
N ASP A 34 39.84 16.09 6.31
CA ASP A 34 39.69 15.29 7.53
C ASP A 34 39.79 16.12 8.83
N GLN A 35 39.82 17.46 8.72
CA GLN A 35 39.82 18.28 9.90
C GLN A 35 38.44 18.21 10.59
N LEU A 36 38.43 17.51 11.70
CA LEU A 36 37.25 17.32 12.54
C LEU A 36 36.83 18.60 13.28
N ALA A 37 37.69 19.58 13.37
CA ALA A 37 37.44 20.81 14.13
C ALA A 37 36.98 21.98 13.22
N SER A 38 35.91 22.63 13.65
CA SER A 38 35.50 23.94 13.11
C SER A 38 36.22 25.07 13.82
N TYR A 39 36.55 26.13 13.06
CA TYR A 39 37.30 27.30 13.56
C TYR A 39 36.51 28.61 13.55
N GLY A 40 35.24 28.56 13.15
CA GLY A 40 34.37 29.73 13.05
C GLY A 40 32.89 29.32 12.93
N PRO A 41 31.99 30.30 12.71
CA PRO A 41 30.57 30.00 12.54
C PRO A 41 30.31 29.13 11.32
N PRO A 42 29.25 28.30 11.35
CA PRO A 42 28.90 27.44 10.23
C PRO A 42 28.46 28.26 9.03
N SER A 43 28.74 27.75 7.83
CA SER A 43 28.23 28.30 6.57
C SER A 43 27.80 27.17 5.64
N VAL A 44 26.75 27.39 4.88
CA VAL A 44 26.25 26.45 3.87
C VAL A 44 26.24 27.17 2.51
N SER A 45 26.84 26.54 1.52
CA SER A 45 26.93 27.09 0.15
C SER A 45 25.93 26.45 -0.81
N ARG A 46 25.58 25.19 -0.59
CA ARG A 46 24.61 24.43 -1.39
C ARG A 46 24.06 23.25 -0.62
N ILE A 47 22.89 22.75 -1.07
CA ILE A 47 22.26 21.52 -0.59
C ILE A 47 22.16 20.57 -1.79
N THR A 48 22.38 19.27 -1.55
CA THR A 48 22.23 18.19 -2.54
C THR A 48 21.52 17.01 -1.90
N THR A 49 21.07 16.03 -2.69
CA THR A 49 20.73 14.73 -2.09
C THR A 49 22.01 13.98 -1.67
N ALA A 50 21.90 13.03 -0.76
CA ALA A 50 23.05 12.20 -0.40
C ALA A 50 23.49 11.24 -1.54
N LYS A 51 22.58 10.91 -2.46
CA LYS A 51 22.85 10.03 -3.62
C LYS A 51 23.49 10.77 -4.79
N ASP A 52 23.08 12.01 -5.01
CA ASP A 52 23.62 12.87 -6.07
C ASP A 52 24.15 14.16 -5.46
N THR A 53 25.45 14.22 -5.28
CA THR A 53 26.16 15.37 -4.71
C THR A 53 26.50 16.46 -5.74
N ALA A 54 26.17 16.26 -7.01
CA ALA A 54 26.43 17.22 -8.08
C ALA A 54 25.24 18.18 -8.28
N THR A 55 24.02 17.68 -8.22
CA THR A 55 22.80 18.46 -8.44
C THR A 55 22.42 19.24 -7.18
N ILE A 56 22.32 20.56 -7.29
CA ILE A 56 21.84 21.44 -6.22
C ILE A 56 20.33 21.35 -6.15
N ILE A 57 19.81 21.17 -4.93
CA ILE A 57 18.38 21.14 -4.64
C ILE A 57 17.96 22.33 -3.79
N THR A 58 16.71 22.76 -3.96
CA THR A 58 16.03 23.79 -3.14
C THR A 58 14.81 23.21 -2.43
N GLU A 59 14.46 21.97 -2.75
CA GLU A 59 13.36 21.22 -2.14
C GLU A 59 13.77 19.78 -1.86
N SER A 60 13.13 19.15 -0.90
CA SER A 60 13.34 17.75 -0.52
C SER A 60 12.04 17.14 0.00
N SER A 61 11.96 15.81 -0.02
CA SER A 61 10.84 15.08 0.55
C SER A 61 11.12 14.64 1.99
N LEU A 62 10.08 14.36 2.76
CA LEU A 62 10.22 13.73 4.07
C LEU A 62 10.96 12.39 3.94
N ALA A 63 11.77 12.04 4.95
CA ALA A 63 12.66 10.87 5.01
C ALA A 63 13.77 10.83 3.95
N GLU A 64 13.93 11.85 3.11
CA GLU A 64 15.05 11.93 2.18
C GLU A 64 16.36 12.28 2.90
N MET A 65 17.47 11.66 2.46
CA MET A 65 18.80 11.98 2.94
C MET A 65 19.39 13.13 2.11
N ILE A 66 19.70 14.25 2.76
CA ILE A 66 20.30 15.44 2.13
C ILE A 66 21.70 15.70 2.67
N THR A 67 22.50 16.40 1.90
CA THR A 67 23.85 16.83 2.27
C THR A 67 23.99 18.35 2.12
N LEU A 68 24.30 19.02 3.21
CA LEU A 68 24.71 20.42 3.24
C LEU A 68 26.21 20.50 2.95
N HIS A 69 26.61 21.29 1.99
CA HIS A 69 28.00 21.56 1.67
C HIS A 69 28.36 22.98 2.13
N GLY A 70 29.50 23.13 2.80
CA GLY A 70 29.87 24.43 3.35
C GLY A 70 31.18 24.40 4.11
N ASN A 71 31.24 25.13 5.22
CA ASN A 71 32.39 25.12 6.14
C ASN A 71 31.92 25.18 7.60
N ASN A 72 32.75 24.65 8.50
CA ASN A 72 32.54 24.65 9.93
C ASN A 72 31.25 23.96 10.39
N LEU A 73 30.95 22.83 9.77
CA LEU A 73 29.71 22.05 9.99
C LEU A 73 29.87 20.93 11.02
N THR A 74 30.96 20.93 11.83
CA THR A 74 31.15 20.01 12.98
C THR A 74 30.59 20.63 14.27
N ASP A 75 30.62 19.84 15.35
CA ASP A 75 30.13 20.26 16.68
C ASP A 75 28.68 20.79 16.66
N VAL A 76 27.84 20.13 15.90
CA VAL A 76 26.41 20.45 15.79
C VAL A 76 25.72 20.25 17.14
N THR A 77 24.96 21.25 17.57
CA THR A 77 24.20 21.23 18.82
C THR A 77 22.70 21.13 18.60
N SER A 78 22.19 21.60 17.46
CA SER A 78 20.80 21.39 17.02
C SER A 78 20.65 21.64 15.52
N ILE A 79 19.70 20.94 14.92
CA ILE A 79 19.26 21.19 13.53
C ILE A 79 17.74 21.21 13.56
N PHE A 80 17.17 22.22 12.90
CA PHE A 80 15.74 22.31 12.65
C PHE A 80 15.50 22.42 11.14
N ILE A 81 14.53 21.67 10.66
CA ILE A 81 13.95 21.81 9.32
C ILE A 81 12.51 22.27 9.52
N ASN A 82 12.21 23.50 9.09
CA ASN A 82 11.06 24.23 9.59
C ASN A 82 11.10 24.31 11.13
N ASP A 83 10.04 23.86 11.83
CA ASP A 83 9.97 23.77 13.28
C ASP A 83 10.30 22.35 13.82
N VAL A 84 10.66 21.40 12.95
CA VAL A 84 10.94 19.99 13.31
C VAL A 84 12.43 19.81 13.61
N GLU A 85 12.75 19.34 14.81
CA GLU A 85 14.12 19.04 15.22
C GLU A 85 14.61 17.73 14.59
N VAL A 86 15.83 17.72 14.06
CA VAL A 86 16.50 16.54 13.53
C VAL A 86 17.23 15.82 14.66
N ASP A 87 17.05 14.50 14.75
CA ASP A 87 17.80 13.65 15.69
C ASP A 87 19.29 13.64 15.33
N LEU A 88 20.11 14.22 16.21
CA LEU A 88 21.55 14.33 16.01
C LEU A 88 22.27 12.95 16.00
N SER A 89 21.63 11.88 16.45
CA SER A 89 22.19 10.52 16.35
C SER A 89 22.19 9.99 14.92
N THR A 90 21.40 10.60 14.02
CA THR A 90 21.21 10.18 12.62
C THR A 90 22.06 10.96 11.61
N ILE A 91 22.82 11.96 12.07
CA ILE A 91 23.61 12.82 11.18
C ILE A 91 25.06 12.32 11.02
N TYR A 92 25.64 12.68 9.88
CA TYR A 92 27.09 12.56 9.67
C TYR A 92 27.68 13.93 9.36
N ALA A 93 28.59 14.41 10.21
CA ALA A 93 29.17 15.75 10.12
C ALA A 93 30.68 15.71 10.02
N VAL A 94 31.23 16.33 8.98
CA VAL A 94 32.64 16.73 8.85
C VAL A 94 32.69 18.22 8.60
N ARG A 95 33.86 18.83 8.65
CA ARG A 95 33.98 20.27 8.57
C ARG A 95 33.33 20.91 7.33
N THR A 96 33.34 20.21 6.21
CA THR A 96 32.84 20.74 4.90
C THR A 96 31.51 20.14 4.46
N ARG A 97 30.98 19.13 5.16
CA ARG A 97 29.75 18.42 4.81
C ARG A 97 28.98 18.01 6.05
N LEU A 98 27.65 18.14 5.96
CA LEU A 98 26.72 17.66 6.96
C LEU A 98 25.60 16.89 6.24
N THR A 99 25.57 15.57 6.42
CA THR A 99 24.54 14.70 5.85
C THR A 99 23.54 14.34 6.93
N LEU A 100 22.25 14.45 6.64
CA LEU A 100 21.16 14.24 7.59
C LEU A 100 19.88 13.79 6.87
N PRO A 101 18.98 13.06 7.56
CA PRO A 101 17.65 12.82 7.04
C PRO A 101 16.74 14.04 7.24
N VAL A 102 15.85 14.30 6.30
CA VAL A 102 14.69 15.16 6.54
C VAL A 102 13.72 14.37 7.42
N PRO A 103 13.33 14.84 8.61
CA PRO A 103 12.45 14.08 9.50
C PRO A 103 11.13 13.72 8.83
N ARG A 104 10.62 12.48 9.07
CA ARG A 104 9.28 12.09 8.64
C ARG A 104 8.24 12.52 9.71
N ILE A 105 8.13 13.82 9.88
CA ILE A 105 7.21 14.47 10.82
C ILE A 105 6.61 15.68 10.10
N LEU A 106 5.31 15.89 10.26
CA LEU A 106 4.65 17.09 9.71
C LEU A 106 5.11 18.34 10.47
N PRO A 107 5.60 19.37 9.78
CA PRO A 107 5.87 20.65 10.42
C PRO A 107 4.54 21.33 10.80
N MET A 108 4.48 21.91 11.99
CA MET A 108 3.37 22.77 12.42
C MET A 108 3.51 24.18 11.83
N GLU A 109 4.76 24.61 11.61
CA GLU A 109 5.09 25.89 10.97
C GLU A 109 6.10 25.63 9.84
N ALA A 110 5.70 25.92 8.60
CA ALA A 110 6.56 25.75 7.42
C ALA A 110 7.22 27.09 7.05
N ASP A 111 8.39 27.40 7.61
CA ASP A 111 9.19 28.59 7.26
C ASP A 111 10.11 28.35 6.05
N ASN A 112 10.12 27.12 5.52
CA ASN A 112 10.92 26.68 4.37
C ASN A 112 12.43 26.92 4.55
N LYS A 113 12.95 26.60 5.73
CA LYS A 113 14.36 26.74 6.06
C LYS A 113 14.89 25.51 6.79
N ILE A 114 16.18 25.28 6.58
CA ILE A 114 16.98 24.47 7.47
C ILE A 114 17.90 25.37 8.29
N LYS A 115 17.87 25.20 9.61
CA LYS A 115 18.69 25.96 10.56
C LYS A 115 19.65 25.00 11.26
N VAL A 116 20.94 25.24 11.12
CA VAL A 116 22.00 24.45 11.77
C VAL A 116 22.69 25.31 12.82
N THR A 117 22.73 24.83 14.05
CA THR A 117 23.45 25.47 15.17
C THR A 117 24.61 24.57 15.56
N THR A 118 25.79 25.18 15.66
CA THR A 118 27.02 24.56 16.18
C THR A 118 27.47 25.29 17.43
N LYS A 119 28.50 24.81 18.13
CA LYS A 119 29.10 25.53 19.25
C LYS A 119 29.61 26.92 18.90
N LEU A 120 29.89 27.20 17.62
CA LEU A 120 30.52 28.45 17.14
C LEU A 120 29.57 29.40 16.41
N GLY A 121 28.27 29.04 16.30
CA GLY A 121 27.26 29.90 15.67
C GLY A 121 26.13 29.15 15.00
N THR A 122 25.30 29.90 14.25
CA THR A 122 24.12 29.38 13.59
C THR A 122 24.12 29.85 12.13
N VAL A 123 23.65 28.96 11.22
CA VAL A 123 23.35 29.28 9.82
C VAL A 123 21.93 28.83 9.51
N SER A 124 21.25 29.62 8.66
CA SER A 124 19.94 29.27 8.12
C SER A 124 19.94 29.40 6.61
N VAL A 125 19.45 28.39 5.91
CA VAL A 125 19.39 28.37 4.43
C VAL A 125 17.99 27.90 3.98
N PRO A 126 17.52 28.36 2.81
CA PRO A 126 16.24 27.95 2.26
C PRO A 126 16.21 26.44 1.94
N LEU A 127 15.14 25.77 2.30
CA LEU A 127 14.83 24.40 1.89
C LEU A 127 13.32 24.20 2.01
N THR A 128 12.64 23.96 0.90
CA THR A 128 11.22 23.58 0.89
C THR A 128 11.08 22.10 1.17
N VAL A 129 10.19 21.71 2.09
CA VAL A 129 9.89 20.31 2.36
C VAL A 129 8.55 19.94 1.71
N ASN A 130 8.60 19.00 0.80
CA ASN A 130 7.41 18.45 0.14
C ASN A 130 6.73 17.44 1.07
N VAL A 131 5.55 17.79 1.57
CA VAL A 131 4.75 16.94 2.47
C VAL A 131 3.74 16.17 1.63
N PRO A 132 3.80 14.81 1.63
CA PRO A 132 2.80 14.02 0.92
C PRO A 132 1.45 14.08 1.67
N PRO A 133 0.31 14.17 0.95
CA PRO A 133 -1.01 14.18 1.58
C PRO A 133 -1.37 12.82 2.21
N LEU A 134 -2.26 12.83 3.19
CA LEU A 134 -3.01 11.61 3.54
C LEU A 134 -3.84 11.20 2.34
N ALA A 135 -3.78 9.93 1.96
CA ALA A 135 -4.60 9.34 0.93
C ALA A 135 -5.37 8.14 1.48
N LEU A 136 -6.62 7.99 1.09
CA LEU A 136 -7.47 6.86 1.47
C LEU A 136 -7.87 6.10 0.20
N SER A 137 -7.83 4.75 0.26
CA SER A 137 -8.16 3.87 -0.87
C SER A 137 -9.36 2.96 -0.60
N GLY A 138 -9.95 3.02 0.61
CA GLY A 138 -11.10 2.20 1.02
C GLY A 138 -10.74 1.01 1.89
N LEU A 139 -11.73 0.17 2.19
CA LEU A 139 -11.56 -1.04 2.95
C LEU A 139 -10.93 -2.16 2.10
N ASP A 140 -10.07 -2.98 2.69
CA ASP A 140 -9.56 -4.19 2.04
C ASP A 140 -10.61 -5.31 1.98
N ASN A 141 -11.66 -5.22 2.81
CA ASN A 141 -12.83 -6.07 2.80
C ASN A 141 -14.06 -5.25 3.23
N GLU A 142 -14.87 -4.84 2.26
CA GLU A 142 -16.10 -4.07 2.53
C GLU A 142 -17.16 -4.90 3.27
N TYR A 143 -17.11 -6.24 3.19
CA TYR A 143 -18.06 -7.17 3.81
C TYR A 143 -17.51 -7.88 5.05
N ALA A 144 -16.50 -7.32 5.71
CA ALA A 144 -15.97 -7.88 6.95
C ALA A 144 -17.07 -7.96 8.02
N ALA A 145 -17.15 -9.06 8.76
CA ALA A 145 -18.17 -9.23 9.79
C ALA A 145 -17.89 -8.31 10.99
N VAL A 146 -18.95 -7.93 11.70
CA VAL A 146 -18.83 -7.21 12.97
C VAL A 146 -17.93 -7.98 13.93
N GLY A 147 -16.93 -7.29 14.47
CA GLY A 147 -15.91 -7.87 15.35
C GLY A 147 -14.65 -8.37 14.63
N ASP A 148 -14.67 -8.51 13.31
CA ASP A 148 -13.48 -8.84 12.53
C ASP A 148 -12.58 -7.61 12.37
N THR A 149 -11.29 -7.85 12.17
CA THR A 149 -10.33 -6.79 11.83
C THR A 149 -10.33 -6.55 10.33
N VAL A 150 -10.44 -5.30 9.91
CA VAL A 150 -10.38 -4.84 8.51
C VAL A 150 -9.40 -3.68 8.38
N ASN A 151 -8.74 -3.57 7.23
CA ASN A 151 -7.82 -2.48 6.96
C ASN A 151 -8.52 -1.37 6.17
N VAL A 152 -8.42 -0.15 6.67
CA VAL A 152 -8.62 1.05 5.86
C VAL A 152 -7.30 1.32 5.16
N ASN A 153 -7.24 1.06 3.86
CA ASN A 153 -6.03 1.21 3.06
C ASN A 153 -5.83 2.67 2.62
N GLY A 154 -4.56 3.02 2.40
CA GLY A 154 -4.23 4.37 1.97
C GLY A 154 -2.73 4.63 1.96
N ALA A 155 -2.34 5.86 2.31
CA ALA A 155 -0.93 6.24 2.46
C ALA A 155 -0.77 7.35 3.50
N ASN A 156 0.35 7.32 4.20
CA ASN A 156 0.78 8.34 5.17
C ASN A 156 -0.02 8.43 6.47
N PHE A 157 -0.71 7.37 6.88
CA PHE A 157 -1.49 7.37 8.13
C PHE A 157 -0.62 7.66 9.37
N ASP A 158 0.60 7.12 9.43
CA ASP A 158 1.58 7.36 10.47
C ASP A 158 1.94 8.84 10.56
N LEU A 159 2.13 9.49 9.42
CA LEU A 159 2.50 10.89 9.31
C LEU A 159 1.39 11.82 9.83
N TYR A 160 0.11 11.45 9.61
CA TYR A 160 -1.05 12.21 10.05
C TYR A 160 -1.57 11.79 11.44
N GLU A 161 -0.78 10.99 12.15
CA GLU A 161 -1.08 10.54 13.52
C GLU A 161 -2.45 9.84 13.66
N ILE A 162 -2.84 9.07 12.63
CA ILE A 162 -4.05 8.25 12.70
C ILE A 162 -3.71 6.98 13.48
N VAL A 163 -3.49 7.12 14.77
CA VAL A 163 -3.10 6.06 15.71
C VAL A 163 -4.07 6.02 16.89
N ASP A 164 -4.11 4.88 17.61
CA ASP A 164 -4.94 4.74 18.80
C ASP A 164 -4.66 5.86 19.83
N GLY A 165 -5.72 6.44 20.35
CA GLY A 165 -5.66 7.55 21.30
C GLY A 165 -5.43 8.95 20.70
N LYS A 166 -5.11 9.06 19.40
CA LYS A 166 -4.99 10.35 18.69
C LYS A 166 -5.91 10.46 17.50
N GLY A 167 -5.93 9.43 16.63
CA GLY A 167 -6.83 9.34 15.49
C GLY A 167 -8.06 8.52 15.80
N LYS A 168 -9.07 8.63 14.93
CA LYS A 168 -10.33 7.91 15.01
C LYS A 168 -10.76 7.44 13.63
N VAL A 169 -11.41 6.29 13.59
CA VAL A 169 -12.06 5.76 12.40
C VAL A 169 -13.51 5.46 12.75
N TYR A 170 -14.44 5.88 11.90
CA TYR A 170 -15.86 5.67 12.10
C TYR A 170 -16.46 4.87 10.95
N PHE A 171 -17.44 4.04 11.28
CA PHE A 171 -18.39 3.42 10.36
C PHE A 171 -19.73 4.16 10.55
N GLY A 172 -20.09 5.01 9.58
CA GLY A 172 -21.15 5.99 9.79
C GLY A 172 -20.82 6.89 10.98
N ASP A 173 -21.62 6.82 12.04
CA ASP A 173 -21.41 7.59 13.27
C ASP A 173 -20.78 6.75 14.41
N ILE A 174 -20.43 5.50 14.16
CA ILE A 174 -19.93 4.57 15.18
C ILE A 174 -18.41 4.48 15.13
N GLU A 175 -17.75 4.83 16.23
CA GLU A 175 -16.30 4.77 16.35
C GLU A 175 -15.82 3.32 16.39
N ALA A 176 -14.87 2.98 15.51
CA ALA A 176 -14.17 1.70 15.47
C ALA A 176 -12.91 1.76 16.31
N LYS A 177 -12.58 0.67 16.98
CA LYS A 177 -11.32 0.55 17.70
C LYS A 177 -10.18 0.38 16.72
N ILE A 178 -9.18 1.26 16.77
CA ILE A 178 -7.92 1.11 16.06
C ILE A 178 -7.09 0.00 16.75
N ASP A 179 -6.63 -0.96 15.98
CA ASP A 179 -5.77 -2.05 16.43
C ASP A 179 -4.30 -1.78 16.09
N THR A 180 -4.01 -1.40 14.85
CA THR A 180 -2.66 -1.15 14.36
C THR A 180 -2.67 -0.06 13.28
N THR A 181 -1.63 0.76 13.24
CA THR A 181 -1.42 1.75 12.17
C THR A 181 -0.04 1.58 11.55
N THR A 182 0.01 1.63 10.22
CA THR A 182 1.23 1.68 9.42
C THR A 182 1.21 2.92 8.52
N ALA A 183 2.18 3.08 7.62
CA ALA A 183 2.11 4.13 6.61
C ALA A 183 1.02 3.86 5.56
N GLU A 184 0.70 2.57 5.28
CA GLU A 184 -0.16 2.14 4.18
C GLU A 184 -1.60 1.80 4.61
N TYR A 185 -1.85 1.51 5.88
CA TYR A 185 -3.18 1.17 6.38
C TYR A 185 -3.36 1.44 7.87
N VAL A 186 -4.62 1.57 8.26
CA VAL A 186 -5.09 1.50 9.65
C VAL A 186 -5.97 0.26 9.78
N ALA A 187 -5.56 -0.68 10.63
CA ALA A 187 -6.36 -1.85 10.98
C ALA A 187 -7.35 -1.46 12.08
N VAL A 188 -8.62 -1.73 11.85
CA VAL A 188 -9.70 -1.44 12.81
C VAL A 188 -10.60 -2.64 13.01
N ILE A 189 -11.23 -2.74 14.17
CA ILE A 189 -12.25 -3.75 14.45
C ILE A 189 -13.59 -3.19 14.00
N VAL A 190 -14.29 -3.91 13.10
CA VAL A 190 -15.65 -3.53 12.68
C VAL A 190 -16.55 -3.38 13.89
N PRO A 191 -17.10 -2.19 14.17
CA PRO A 191 -17.78 -1.94 15.43
C PRO A 191 -19.18 -2.58 15.49
N GLN A 192 -19.61 -2.94 16.69
CA GLN A 192 -21.00 -3.36 16.93
C GLN A 192 -21.95 -2.24 16.54
N GLY A 193 -22.89 -2.52 15.65
CA GLY A 193 -23.87 -1.56 15.14
C GLY A 193 -23.49 -0.93 13.79
N ALA A 194 -22.31 -1.25 13.24
CA ALA A 194 -22.01 -0.90 11.84
C ALA A 194 -23.09 -1.49 10.91
N THR A 195 -23.57 -0.68 9.98
CA THR A 195 -24.67 -1.03 9.08
C THR A 195 -24.29 -0.87 7.61
N GLN A 196 -25.02 -1.58 6.76
CA GLN A 196 -24.85 -1.51 5.32
C GLN A 196 -24.93 -0.07 4.81
N GLY A 197 -23.95 0.32 4.00
CA GLY A 197 -23.86 1.64 3.40
C GLY A 197 -23.18 2.70 4.25
N ASP A 198 -22.70 2.34 5.46
CA ASP A 198 -21.93 3.25 6.30
C ASP A 198 -20.67 3.75 5.57
N ARG A 199 -20.46 5.05 5.56
CA ARG A 199 -19.23 5.66 5.05
C ARG A 199 -18.13 5.50 6.09
N ILE A 200 -16.92 5.27 5.60
CA ILE A 200 -15.73 5.19 6.47
C ILE A 200 -15.13 6.58 6.59
N HIS A 201 -15.14 7.11 7.80
CA HIS A 201 -14.64 8.44 8.13
C HIS A 201 -13.38 8.34 8.99
N VAL A 202 -12.29 8.93 8.53
CA VAL A 202 -10.99 8.93 9.21
C VAL A 202 -10.69 10.33 9.69
N VAL A 203 -10.50 10.48 10.99
CA VAL A 203 -10.25 11.76 11.66
C VAL A 203 -8.95 11.66 12.44
N GLY A 204 -8.10 12.66 12.33
CA GLY A 204 -6.87 12.80 13.10
C GLY A 204 -6.61 14.26 13.45
N PRO A 205 -5.52 14.53 14.19
CA PRO A 205 -5.16 15.91 14.55
C PRO A 205 -4.99 16.84 13.34
N LEU A 206 -4.58 16.28 12.18
CA LEU A 206 -4.26 17.01 10.96
C LEU A 206 -5.01 16.46 9.74
N ALA A 207 -6.07 15.67 9.94
CA ALA A 207 -6.83 15.06 8.86
C ALA A 207 -8.30 14.86 9.25
N ASP A 208 -9.19 15.06 8.26
CA ASP A 208 -10.62 14.81 8.36
C ASP A 208 -11.10 14.42 6.96
N MET A 209 -11.25 13.11 6.70
CA MET A 209 -11.49 12.58 5.36
C MET A 209 -12.40 11.35 5.37
N TYR A 210 -13.17 11.20 4.30
CA TYR A 210 -13.91 9.97 4.02
C TYR A 210 -13.12 9.08 3.06
N ALA A 211 -13.07 7.78 3.37
CA ALA A 211 -12.53 6.80 2.44
C ALA A 211 -13.49 6.58 1.26
N PRO A 212 -12.97 6.27 0.06
CA PRO A 212 -13.82 5.83 -1.05
C PRO A 212 -14.47 4.48 -0.72
N GLY A 213 -15.69 4.28 -1.24
CA GLY A 213 -16.49 3.09 -0.96
C GLY A 213 -17.18 3.15 0.40
N ARG A 214 -17.91 2.11 0.73
CA ARG A 214 -18.73 2.02 1.93
C ARG A 214 -18.67 0.62 2.54
N TYR A 215 -18.95 0.52 3.82
CA TYR A 215 -19.13 -0.78 4.47
C TYR A 215 -20.38 -1.48 3.92
N MET A 216 -20.25 -2.75 3.51
CA MET A 216 -21.28 -3.55 2.86
C MET A 216 -21.97 -2.78 1.71
N ASP A 217 -21.17 -2.17 0.82
CA ASP A 217 -21.70 -1.36 -0.27
C ASP A 217 -22.48 -2.22 -1.26
N ASN A 218 -23.80 -2.04 -1.29
CA ASN A 218 -24.69 -2.75 -2.21
C ASN A 218 -25.23 -1.85 -3.34
N ARG A 219 -24.73 -0.65 -3.47
CA ARG A 219 -25.11 0.23 -4.59
C ARG A 219 -24.71 -0.44 -5.90
N GLY A 220 -25.63 -0.51 -6.84
CA GLY A 220 -25.39 -1.16 -8.12
C GLY A 220 -25.04 -2.66 -8.04
N LEU A 221 -25.43 -3.35 -6.95
CA LEU A 221 -25.34 -4.79 -6.81
C LEU A 221 -26.23 -5.46 -7.87
N PHE A 222 -25.63 -6.28 -8.72
CA PHE A 222 -26.35 -6.94 -9.80
C PHE A 222 -26.24 -8.46 -9.74
N GLN A 223 -25.31 -9.01 -8.98
CA GLN A 223 -25.17 -10.43 -8.77
C GLN A 223 -24.61 -10.72 -7.38
N ASP A 224 -25.46 -11.17 -6.49
CA ASP A 224 -25.17 -11.50 -5.08
C ASP A 224 -25.25 -13.01 -4.80
N ILE A 225 -25.24 -13.86 -5.78
CA ILE A 225 -25.36 -15.31 -5.67
C ILE A 225 -26.62 -15.78 -4.95
N ASP A 226 -27.08 -15.11 -3.91
CA ASP A 226 -28.33 -15.40 -3.19
C ASP A 226 -29.57 -15.25 -4.08
N HIS A 227 -29.56 -14.27 -4.99
CA HIS A 227 -30.63 -13.98 -5.93
C HIS A 227 -30.18 -14.18 -7.37
N TYR A 228 -29.44 -15.26 -7.60
CA TYR A 228 -28.79 -15.55 -8.87
C TYR A 228 -29.74 -15.46 -10.06
N GLN A 229 -29.32 -14.68 -11.06
CA GLN A 229 -29.99 -14.59 -12.36
C GLN A 229 -28.98 -14.97 -13.47
N GLY A 230 -29.11 -16.16 -14.01
CA GLY A 230 -28.22 -16.66 -15.03
C GLY A 230 -28.51 -18.12 -15.36
N TRP A 231 -27.82 -18.67 -16.34
CA TRP A 231 -28.04 -20.03 -16.82
C TRP A 231 -26.92 -21.02 -16.47
N THR A 232 -25.80 -20.52 -15.98
CA THR A 232 -24.69 -21.36 -15.51
C THR A 232 -24.22 -20.92 -14.12
N GLY A 233 -23.34 -21.70 -13.48
CA GLY A 233 -22.72 -21.35 -12.21
C GLY A 233 -23.31 -22.00 -10.97
N GLN A 234 -24.57 -22.42 -11.00
CA GLN A 234 -25.28 -22.93 -9.82
C GLN A 234 -24.62 -24.14 -9.16
N ASN A 235 -23.90 -24.98 -9.90
CA ASN A 235 -23.18 -26.14 -9.34
C ASN A 235 -21.97 -25.74 -8.48
N TRP A 236 -21.57 -24.47 -8.50
CA TRP A 236 -20.43 -23.92 -7.78
C TRP A 236 -20.84 -23.13 -6.54
N PHE A 237 -22.14 -23.00 -6.28
CA PHE A 237 -22.65 -22.26 -5.14
C PHE A 237 -22.49 -23.06 -3.84
N THR A 238 -22.20 -22.35 -2.76
CA THR A 238 -22.07 -22.94 -1.44
C THR A 238 -22.56 -21.98 -0.34
N ASP A 239 -23.06 -22.54 0.72
CA ASP A 239 -23.57 -21.87 1.91
C ASP A 239 -22.87 -22.37 3.19
N VAL A 240 -21.63 -22.85 3.08
CA VAL A 240 -20.90 -23.50 4.18
C VAL A 240 -21.45 -24.89 4.54
N SER A 241 -22.07 -25.53 3.59
CA SER A 241 -22.67 -26.86 3.84
C SER A 241 -21.63 -27.98 3.95
N ARG A 242 -20.41 -27.78 3.42
CA ARG A 242 -19.28 -28.70 3.48
C ARG A 242 -18.30 -28.28 4.57
N PRO A 243 -17.68 -29.25 5.30
CA PRO A 243 -16.77 -28.94 6.40
C PRO A 243 -15.54 -28.09 6.03
N ASP A 244 -15.14 -28.11 4.75
CA ASP A 244 -13.99 -27.40 4.21
C ASP A 244 -14.36 -26.09 3.48
N ASP A 245 -15.65 -25.72 3.47
CA ASP A 245 -16.09 -24.46 2.89
C ASP A 245 -15.68 -23.29 3.77
N PRO A 246 -15.08 -22.22 3.20
CA PRO A 246 -14.83 -20.99 3.91
C PRO A 246 -16.11 -20.37 4.47
N LYS A 247 -16.00 -19.68 5.60
CA LYS A 247 -17.10 -18.86 6.11
C LYS A 247 -17.48 -17.81 5.07
N PRO A 248 -18.79 -17.64 4.72
CA PRO A 248 -19.21 -16.63 3.75
C PRO A 248 -18.95 -15.19 4.25
N CYS A 249 -18.77 -14.27 3.32
CA CYS A 249 -18.84 -12.84 3.62
C CYS A 249 -20.30 -12.35 3.73
N SER A 250 -21.18 -12.92 2.91
CA SER A 250 -22.64 -12.78 2.97
C SER A 250 -23.25 -14.11 2.53
N GLY A 251 -24.52 -14.34 2.67
CA GLY A 251 -25.31 -15.48 2.23
C GLY A 251 -24.62 -16.62 1.49
N LEU A 252 -25.07 -16.90 0.26
CA LEU A 252 -24.43 -17.85 -0.67
C LEU A 252 -23.24 -17.17 -1.37
N TYR A 253 -22.26 -17.98 -1.77
CA TYR A 253 -21.13 -17.53 -2.60
C TYR A 253 -20.73 -18.63 -3.60
N THR A 254 -19.93 -18.32 -4.60
CA THR A 254 -19.36 -19.33 -5.49
C THR A 254 -18.03 -19.83 -4.95
N ARG A 255 -17.79 -21.16 -4.99
CA ARG A 255 -16.49 -21.77 -4.73
C ARG A 255 -16.10 -22.68 -5.89
N ILE A 256 -14.98 -22.40 -6.52
CA ILE A 256 -14.43 -23.14 -7.63
C ILE A 256 -13.15 -23.82 -7.16
N ASN A 257 -13.26 -25.12 -6.86
CA ASN A 257 -12.15 -25.97 -6.44
C ASN A 257 -11.94 -27.04 -7.51
N ARG A 258 -11.00 -26.82 -8.43
CA ARG A 258 -10.68 -27.76 -9.50
C ARG A 258 -9.33 -27.45 -10.16
N THR A 259 -8.82 -28.41 -10.93
CA THR A 259 -7.70 -28.18 -11.85
C THR A 259 -8.24 -27.77 -13.21
N LEU A 260 -7.78 -26.64 -13.72
CA LEU A 260 -8.02 -26.15 -15.07
C LEU A 260 -6.84 -26.52 -15.97
N GLY A 261 -7.12 -26.95 -17.19
CA GLY A 261 -6.13 -27.19 -18.23
C GLY A 261 -5.45 -25.91 -18.74
N PRO A 262 -4.40 -26.03 -19.56
CA PRO A 262 -3.78 -24.86 -20.19
C PRO A 262 -4.80 -24.20 -21.13
N TRP A 263 -4.94 -22.88 -20.99
CA TRP A 263 -5.86 -22.04 -21.80
C TRP A 263 -7.33 -22.46 -21.73
N GLU A 264 -7.72 -23.29 -20.76
CA GLU A 264 -9.12 -23.68 -20.55
C GLU A 264 -9.95 -22.44 -20.24
N TRP A 265 -11.09 -22.33 -20.92
CA TRP A 265 -12.15 -21.36 -20.65
C TRP A 265 -13.19 -22.02 -19.76
N PHE A 266 -13.42 -21.42 -18.60
CA PHE A 266 -14.36 -21.93 -17.61
C PHE A 266 -15.34 -20.84 -17.17
N ASP A 267 -16.58 -20.92 -17.65
CA ASP A 267 -17.66 -20.03 -17.25
C ASP A 267 -18.22 -20.49 -15.91
N PHE A 268 -18.17 -19.63 -14.90
CA PHE A 268 -18.80 -19.91 -13.63
C PHE A 268 -20.05 -19.05 -13.37
N ILE A 269 -20.17 -17.89 -14.02
CA ILE A 269 -21.37 -17.08 -14.08
C ILE A 269 -21.53 -16.60 -15.52
N ALA A 270 -22.70 -16.86 -16.12
CA ALA A 270 -23.05 -16.30 -17.42
C ALA A 270 -24.54 -16.00 -17.49
N SER A 271 -24.90 -14.87 -18.01
CA SER A 271 -26.26 -14.42 -18.23
C SER A 271 -26.38 -13.76 -19.60
N TRP A 272 -27.23 -14.34 -20.41
CA TRP A 272 -27.67 -13.75 -21.69
C TRP A 272 -28.91 -12.87 -21.51
N TYR A 273 -29.52 -12.96 -20.33
CA TYR A 273 -30.60 -12.08 -19.94
C TYR A 273 -30.03 -10.89 -19.17
N PRO A 274 -30.66 -9.72 -19.26
CA PRO A 274 -30.24 -8.58 -18.49
C PRO A 274 -30.29 -8.88 -16.98
N VAL A 275 -29.17 -8.78 -16.31
CA VAL A 275 -29.06 -8.96 -14.87
C VAL A 275 -28.81 -7.67 -14.14
N PHE A 276 -28.58 -6.60 -14.89
CA PHE A 276 -28.30 -5.27 -14.40
C PHE A 276 -29.22 -4.26 -15.08
N ASP A 277 -29.97 -3.49 -14.28
CA ASP A 277 -30.89 -2.46 -14.76
C ASP A 277 -30.27 -1.07 -14.52
N GLY A 278 -29.87 -0.43 -15.60
CA GLY A 278 -29.28 0.91 -15.57
C GLY A 278 -28.13 1.04 -16.57
N THR A 279 -28.06 2.18 -17.24
CA THR A 279 -27.09 2.45 -18.31
C THR A 279 -26.15 3.61 -18.01
N ASP A 280 -26.44 4.45 -17.01
CA ASP A 280 -25.60 5.63 -16.70
C ASP A 280 -24.14 5.24 -16.45
N CYS A 281 -23.89 4.11 -15.78
CA CYS A 281 -22.54 3.62 -15.53
C CYS A 281 -21.79 3.25 -16.81
N PHE A 282 -22.49 2.83 -17.88
CA PHE A 282 -21.88 2.51 -19.17
C PHE A 282 -21.71 3.74 -20.07
N ASP A 283 -22.53 4.77 -19.87
CA ASP A 283 -22.35 6.07 -20.52
C ASP A 283 -21.24 6.91 -19.91
N ASN A 284 -21.05 6.80 -18.59
CA ASN A 284 -20.08 7.55 -17.79
C ASN A 284 -19.18 6.64 -16.94
N PRO A 285 -18.47 5.67 -17.52
CA PRO A 285 -17.75 4.64 -16.77
C PRO A 285 -16.65 5.19 -15.87
N GLU A 286 -16.12 6.37 -16.17
CA GLU A 286 -15.12 7.04 -15.34
C GLU A 286 -15.63 7.43 -13.94
N LYS A 287 -16.96 7.48 -13.75
CA LYS A 287 -17.61 7.81 -12.48
C LYS A 287 -17.91 6.59 -11.60
N TYR A 288 -17.60 5.39 -12.08
CA TYR A 288 -17.98 4.14 -11.43
C TYR A 288 -16.80 3.20 -11.24
N ASP A 289 -16.93 2.32 -10.23
CA ASP A 289 -16.05 1.19 -9.98
C ASP A 289 -16.82 -0.12 -10.10
N TYR A 290 -16.18 -1.11 -10.72
CA TYR A 290 -16.62 -2.50 -10.69
C TYR A 290 -15.98 -3.17 -9.48
N LYS A 291 -16.80 -3.81 -8.63
CA LYS A 291 -16.35 -4.43 -7.38
C LYS A 291 -16.89 -5.85 -7.23
N PHE A 292 -16.13 -6.67 -6.52
CA PHE A 292 -16.53 -8.01 -6.07
C PHE A 292 -15.68 -8.46 -4.88
N GLU A 293 -16.20 -9.40 -4.11
CA GLU A 293 -15.44 -10.07 -3.07
C GLU A 293 -14.78 -11.33 -3.64
N VAL A 294 -13.53 -11.58 -3.20
CA VAL A 294 -12.75 -12.76 -3.58
C VAL A 294 -12.03 -13.35 -2.37
N LEU A 295 -11.98 -14.68 -2.33
CA LEU A 295 -11.20 -15.45 -1.36
C LEU A 295 -10.45 -16.56 -2.09
N THR A 296 -9.16 -16.76 -1.80
CA THR A 296 -8.37 -17.87 -2.32
C THR A 296 -7.90 -18.76 -1.18
N LEU A 297 -8.10 -20.08 -1.31
CA LEU A 297 -7.46 -21.09 -0.47
C LEU A 297 -6.20 -21.65 -1.12
N ILE A 298 -6.14 -21.63 -2.45
CA ILE A 298 -4.94 -21.88 -3.26
C ILE A 298 -4.62 -20.58 -3.99
N PRO A 299 -3.38 -20.08 -3.89
CA PRO A 299 -2.98 -18.86 -4.59
C PRO A 299 -3.14 -18.98 -6.10
N LEU A 300 -3.66 -17.92 -6.74
CA LEU A 300 -3.80 -17.82 -8.19
C LEU A 300 -2.46 -17.36 -8.80
N LYS A 301 -1.99 -18.05 -9.85
CA LYS A 301 -0.67 -17.82 -10.45
C LYS A 301 -0.72 -17.35 -11.91
N THR A 302 -1.51 -18.04 -12.73
CA THR A 302 -1.48 -17.81 -14.18
C THR A 302 -2.83 -17.49 -14.81
N LYS A 303 -3.93 -17.84 -14.15
CA LYS A 303 -5.27 -17.62 -14.66
C LYS A 303 -5.74 -16.18 -14.50
N GLY A 304 -6.53 -15.71 -15.45
CA GLY A 304 -7.24 -14.44 -15.38
C GLY A 304 -8.73 -14.65 -15.14
N ILE A 305 -9.36 -13.68 -14.51
CA ILE A 305 -10.80 -13.62 -14.31
C ILE A 305 -11.37 -12.67 -15.35
N GLY A 306 -12.17 -13.21 -16.28
CA GLY A 306 -12.86 -12.42 -17.29
C GLY A 306 -14.06 -11.71 -16.68
N LEU A 307 -14.10 -10.39 -16.80
CA LEU A 307 -15.24 -9.53 -16.45
C LEU A 307 -15.79 -8.97 -17.77
N ILE A 308 -16.75 -9.70 -18.35
CA ILE A 308 -17.11 -9.48 -19.76
C ILE A 308 -18.50 -8.87 -19.86
N PHE A 309 -18.55 -7.56 -20.08
CA PHE A 309 -19.72 -6.84 -20.63
C PHE A 309 -19.57 -6.68 -22.14
N GLN A 310 -19.25 -7.78 -22.85
CA GLN A 310 -18.88 -7.83 -24.27
C GLN A 310 -17.60 -7.06 -24.63
N THR A 311 -16.80 -6.67 -23.65
CA THR A 311 -15.55 -5.91 -23.83
C THR A 311 -14.30 -6.78 -23.77
N GLY A 312 -14.39 -7.97 -23.14
CA GLY A 312 -13.28 -8.91 -23.03
C GLY A 312 -12.18 -8.51 -22.05
N TYR A 313 -12.49 -7.75 -21.01
CA TYR A 313 -11.52 -7.41 -19.97
C TYR A 313 -11.21 -8.60 -19.06
N TYR A 314 -9.93 -8.79 -18.75
CA TYR A 314 -9.44 -9.79 -17.81
C TYR A 314 -8.70 -9.13 -16.64
N TRP A 315 -9.14 -9.45 -15.43
CA TRP A 315 -8.40 -9.16 -14.23
C TRP A 315 -7.38 -10.28 -13.99
N GLU A 316 -6.08 -9.96 -13.98
CA GLU A 316 -5.00 -10.93 -13.99
C GLU A 316 -3.99 -10.71 -12.84
N PRO A 317 -4.44 -10.80 -11.58
CA PRO A 317 -3.61 -10.45 -10.43
C PRO A 317 -2.40 -11.39 -10.25
N GLY A 318 -2.49 -12.64 -10.70
CA GLY A 318 -1.43 -13.65 -10.61
C GLY A 318 -0.32 -13.54 -11.64
N LYS A 319 -0.47 -12.72 -12.70
CA LYS A 319 0.53 -12.63 -13.78
C LYS A 319 1.88 -12.03 -13.37
N ILE A 320 1.89 -11.14 -12.39
CA ILE A 320 3.11 -10.45 -11.95
C ILE A 320 3.64 -11.08 -10.67
N VAL A 321 2.73 -11.38 -9.76
CA VAL A 321 3.00 -11.95 -8.44
C VAL A 321 1.85 -12.90 -8.09
N GLU A 322 2.15 -13.99 -7.41
CA GLU A 322 1.14 -14.92 -6.91
C GLU A 322 0.08 -14.20 -6.08
N PHE A 323 -1.19 -14.27 -6.50
CA PHE A 323 -2.29 -13.65 -5.79
C PHE A 323 -2.83 -14.57 -4.72
N ASN A 324 -2.76 -14.14 -3.47
CA ASN A 324 -3.17 -14.93 -2.31
C ASN A 324 -3.90 -14.06 -1.28
N THR A 325 -5.12 -14.42 -0.96
CA THR A 325 -5.87 -13.77 0.14
C THR A 325 -5.66 -14.45 1.49
N ASN A 326 -4.90 -15.55 1.53
CA ASN A 326 -4.66 -16.34 2.76
C ASN A 326 -5.96 -16.80 3.44
N GLY A 327 -6.97 -17.21 2.66
CA GLY A 327 -8.27 -17.66 3.16
C GLY A 327 -9.14 -16.56 3.78
N LYS A 328 -8.86 -15.30 3.48
CA LYS A 328 -9.66 -14.15 3.91
C LYS A 328 -10.36 -13.53 2.71
N TRP A 329 -11.59 -13.08 2.90
CA TRP A 329 -12.29 -12.29 1.90
C TRP A 329 -11.61 -10.94 1.70
N LYS A 330 -11.56 -10.51 0.45
CA LYS A 330 -11.08 -9.18 0.06
C LYS A 330 -11.99 -8.57 -0.98
N THR A 331 -12.20 -7.28 -0.91
CA THR A 331 -12.88 -6.51 -1.95
C THR A 331 -11.87 -6.14 -3.04
N ILE A 332 -12.19 -6.50 -4.26
CA ILE A 332 -11.47 -6.04 -5.45
C ILE A 332 -12.24 -4.87 -6.05
N THR A 333 -11.53 -3.81 -6.34
CA THR A 333 -12.06 -2.60 -6.99
C THR A 333 -11.30 -2.37 -8.30
N VAL A 334 -12.02 -2.30 -9.41
CA VAL A 334 -11.47 -1.99 -10.74
C VAL A 334 -12.26 -0.82 -11.31
N PRO A 335 -11.62 0.29 -11.74
CA PRO A 335 -12.33 1.37 -12.41
C PRO A 335 -13.15 0.84 -13.58
N LEU A 336 -14.44 1.19 -13.66
CA LEU A 336 -15.33 0.63 -14.70
C LEU A 336 -14.85 1.00 -16.10
N GLU A 337 -14.27 2.18 -16.28
CA GLU A 337 -13.67 2.59 -17.56
C GLU A 337 -12.56 1.64 -18.05
N VAL A 338 -11.83 1.00 -17.11
CA VAL A 338 -10.82 -0.01 -17.42
C VAL A 338 -11.48 -1.31 -17.84
N VAL A 339 -12.53 -1.74 -17.13
CA VAL A 339 -13.32 -2.92 -17.48
C VAL A 339 -14.01 -2.73 -18.84
N MET A 340 -14.50 -1.54 -19.10
CA MET A 340 -15.12 -1.16 -20.40
C MET A 340 -14.09 -1.01 -21.53
N ASN A 341 -12.79 -1.02 -21.20
CA ASN A 341 -11.70 -0.91 -22.17
C ASN A 341 -11.83 0.34 -23.05
N GLY A 342 -12.28 1.46 -22.46
CA GLY A 342 -12.56 2.72 -23.15
C GLY A 342 -13.85 2.78 -23.95
N MET A 343 -14.66 1.71 -23.95
CA MET A 343 -15.97 1.68 -24.62
C MET A 343 -17.02 2.37 -23.75
N LYS A 344 -18.05 2.90 -24.42
CA LYS A 344 -19.26 3.43 -23.79
C LYS A 344 -20.47 2.60 -24.20
N GLU A 345 -21.56 2.80 -23.51
CA GLU A 345 -22.82 2.05 -23.66
C GLU A 345 -23.31 1.89 -25.09
N THR A 346 -23.12 2.90 -25.95
CA THR A 346 -23.50 2.85 -27.35
C THR A 346 -22.92 1.67 -28.16
N ASN A 347 -21.87 1.05 -27.63
CA ASN A 347 -21.21 -0.11 -28.24
C ASN A 347 -21.62 -1.44 -27.58
N LEU A 348 -22.46 -1.41 -26.54
CA LEU A 348 -22.93 -2.59 -25.84
C LEU A 348 -24.35 -2.91 -26.24
N PRO A 349 -24.65 -4.16 -26.67
CA PRO A 349 -26.03 -4.59 -26.84
C PRO A 349 -26.72 -4.63 -25.46
N HIS A 350 -27.81 -3.92 -25.36
CA HIS A 350 -28.68 -3.95 -24.20
C HIS A 350 -30.15 -3.90 -24.63
N GLU A 351 -31.02 -4.42 -23.81
CA GLU A 351 -32.45 -4.40 -23.98
C GLU A 351 -33.11 -3.91 -22.69
N ASN A 352 -33.98 -2.91 -22.81
CA ASN A 352 -34.71 -2.32 -21.70
C ASN A 352 -33.80 -1.79 -20.56
N GLY A 353 -32.62 -1.27 -20.88
CA GLY A 353 -31.64 -0.77 -19.91
C GLY A 353 -30.84 -1.86 -19.21
N HIS A 354 -31.00 -3.12 -19.59
CA HIS A 354 -30.28 -4.25 -19.03
C HIS A 354 -29.09 -4.64 -19.91
N VAL A 355 -28.00 -5.03 -19.28
CA VAL A 355 -26.79 -5.50 -19.97
C VAL A 355 -26.43 -6.91 -19.52
N GLY A 356 -26.29 -7.81 -20.50
CA GLY A 356 -25.81 -9.17 -20.24
C GLY A 356 -24.32 -9.16 -19.85
N PHE A 357 -23.92 -10.03 -18.96
CA PHE A 357 -22.52 -10.17 -18.57
C PHE A 357 -22.12 -11.64 -18.37
N GLN A 358 -20.83 -11.87 -18.39
CA GLN A 358 -20.23 -13.19 -18.18
C GLN A 358 -19.00 -13.04 -17.26
N ILE A 359 -18.84 -14.00 -16.35
CA ILE A 359 -17.66 -14.10 -15.51
C ILE A 359 -17.07 -15.49 -15.69
N ASN A 360 -15.80 -15.54 -16.09
CA ASN A 360 -15.09 -16.79 -16.34
C ASN A 360 -13.67 -16.78 -15.79
N ILE A 361 -13.07 -17.96 -15.75
CA ILE A 361 -11.65 -18.15 -15.49
C ILE A 361 -11.03 -18.70 -16.76
N ALA A 362 -10.00 -18.06 -17.28
CA ALA A 362 -9.42 -18.44 -18.56
C ALA A 362 -7.92 -18.17 -18.64
N GLY A 363 -7.30 -18.65 -19.72
CA GLY A 363 -5.90 -18.42 -20.03
C GLY A 363 -4.92 -19.18 -19.16
N GLY A 364 -3.64 -18.84 -19.28
CA GLY A 364 -2.55 -19.37 -18.47
C GLY A 364 -2.23 -20.86 -18.68
N GLU A 365 -1.34 -21.36 -17.84
CA GLU A 365 -0.96 -22.78 -17.81
C GLU A 365 -1.99 -23.61 -17.04
N SER A 366 -1.77 -24.96 -17.00
CA SER A 366 -2.60 -25.82 -16.11
C SER A 366 -2.39 -25.44 -14.65
N GLU A 367 -3.48 -25.22 -13.94
CA GLU A 367 -3.43 -24.70 -12.58
C GLU A 367 -4.58 -25.30 -11.74
N THR A 368 -4.26 -25.77 -10.53
CA THR A 368 -5.27 -26.11 -9.53
C THR A 368 -5.64 -24.84 -8.77
N ILE A 369 -6.91 -24.53 -8.74
CA ILE A 369 -7.48 -23.35 -8.08
C ILE A 369 -8.45 -23.76 -6.98
N ASP A 370 -8.53 -22.98 -5.92
CA ASP A 370 -9.59 -22.99 -4.92
C ASP A 370 -9.90 -21.53 -4.59
N ILE A 371 -10.89 -21.00 -5.28
CA ILE A 371 -11.22 -19.58 -5.29
C ILE A 371 -12.73 -19.39 -5.15
N SER A 372 -13.11 -18.40 -4.38
CA SER A 372 -14.51 -18.05 -4.10
C SER A 372 -14.78 -16.59 -4.48
N PHE A 373 -16.00 -16.32 -4.93
CA PHE A 373 -16.46 -14.98 -5.31
C PHE A 373 -17.87 -14.73 -4.78
N ASP A 374 -18.14 -13.42 -4.55
CA ASP A 374 -19.45 -12.94 -4.13
C ASP A 374 -19.65 -11.44 -4.50
N ASN A 375 -20.87 -10.94 -4.39
CA ASN A 375 -21.26 -9.51 -4.38
C ASN A 375 -20.72 -8.69 -5.56
N PHE A 376 -20.97 -9.10 -6.79
CA PHE A 376 -20.60 -8.36 -7.99
C PHE A 376 -21.47 -7.10 -8.15
N ARG A 377 -20.83 -5.94 -8.23
CA ARG A 377 -21.52 -4.63 -8.25
C ARG A 377 -20.80 -3.58 -9.08
N ILE A 378 -21.53 -2.59 -9.55
CA ILE A 378 -21.00 -1.38 -10.18
C ILE A 378 -21.41 -0.21 -9.30
N THR A 379 -20.48 0.32 -8.51
CA THR A 379 -20.76 1.38 -7.55
C THR A 379 -20.36 2.75 -8.10
N PRO A 380 -21.15 3.81 -7.87
CA PRO A 380 -20.67 5.16 -8.13
C PRO A 380 -19.49 5.47 -7.19
N LYS A 381 -18.46 6.14 -7.72
CA LYS A 381 -17.36 6.70 -6.92
C LYS A 381 -17.90 7.77 -5.96
N ASP A 382 -17.45 7.73 -4.70
CA ASP A 382 -17.84 8.69 -3.66
C ASP A 382 -16.98 9.96 -3.71
#